data_a7c57e04bdc8d52b080ff515d1e1f048
#
_entry.id   a7c57e04bdc8d52b080ff515d1e1f048
#
_cell.length_a   1.000
_cell.length_b   1.000
_cell.length_c   1.000
_cell.angle_alpha   90.00
_cell.angle_beta   90.00
_cell.angle_gamma   90.00
#
_symmetry.space_group_name_H-M   'P 1'
#
loop_
_entity.id
_entity.type
_entity.pdbx_description
1 polymer ?
#
loop_
_entity_poly.entity_id
_entity_poly.type
_entity_poly.pdbx_seq_one_letter_code
_entity_poly.pdbx_strand_id
1 'polypeptide(L)'
;MISDAVHSASDVFSSIVVIIGIHVSSKESDKEHPYGHERLECVAAIILAVILFITGISIGISAVKTIASGNYADLAIPGILALVAAVISIATKEAMFWYTKVNATRIDSAALMADAWHHRSDALSSVGALVGIAGARLGFPICDSIASLVICVFIVKASYDIFHDAVDKMVDHSCDEGDEQLLRDCI
;
A
#
# COMPACT_ATOMS: atom_id res chain seq x y z
N MET A 1 -3.23 -13.83 -17.39
CA MET A 1 -4.64 -14.11 -17.07
C MET A 1 -4.86 -14.61 -15.63
N ILE A 2 -4.30 -15.76 -15.19
CA ILE A 2 -4.46 -16.21 -13.78
C ILE A 2 -3.85 -15.19 -12.80
N SER A 3 -2.66 -14.68 -13.10
CA SER A 3 -1.99 -13.66 -12.29
C SER A 3 -2.82 -12.38 -12.15
N ASP A 4 -3.43 -11.92 -13.23
CA ASP A 4 -4.28 -10.72 -13.23
C ASP A 4 -5.57 -10.94 -12.44
N ALA A 5 -6.16 -12.15 -12.53
CA ALA A 5 -7.34 -12.51 -11.76
C ALA A 5 -7.02 -12.58 -10.25
N VAL A 6 -5.85 -13.12 -9.86
CA VAL A 6 -5.41 -13.16 -8.46
C VAL A 6 -5.16 -11.75 -7.93
N HIS A 7 -4.54 -10.88 -8.74
CA HIS A 7 -4.33 -9.48 -8.38
C HIS A 7 -5.65 -8.74 -8.16
N SER A 8 -6.58 -8.85 -9.12
CA SER A 8 -7.91 -8.24 -8.97
C SER A 8 -8.69 -8.79 -7.78
N ALA A 9 -8.56 -10.08 -7.47
CA ALA A 9 -9.17 -10.67 -6.28
C ALA A 9 -8.56 -10.11 -4.98
N SER A 10 -7.24 -9.86 -4.96
CA SER A 10 -6.55 -9.22 -3.83
C SER A 10 -7.03 -7.78 -3.61
N ASP A 11 -7.23 -7.01 -4.70
CA ASP A 11 -7.74 -5.63 -4.63
C ASP A 11 -9.16 -5.59 -4.05
N VAL A 12 -10.03 -6.51 -4.49
CA VAL A 12 -11.38 -6.64 -3.94
C VAL A 12 -11.34 -7.04 -2.47
N PHE A 13 -10.43 -7.95 -2.11
CA PHE A 13 -10.28 -8.39 -0.71
C PHE A 13 -9.82 -7.25 0.19
N SER A 14 -8.82 -6.46 -0.22
CA SER A 14 -8.36 -5.30 0.56
C SER A 14 -9.48 -4.29 0.77
N SER A 15 -10.25 -3.96 -0.27
CA SER A 15 -11.41 -3.07 -0.17
C SER A 15 -12.48 -3.58 0.79
N ILE A 16 -12.77 -4.89 0.77
CA ILE A 16 -13.72 -5.50 1.71
C ILE A 16 -13.21 -5.39 3.15
N VAL A 17 -11.93 -5.63 3.40
CA VAL A 17 -11.32 -5.51 4.73
C VAL A 17 -11.45 -4.09 5.26
N VAL A 18 -11.19 -3.07 4.42
CA VAL A 18 -11.36 -1.65 4.78
C VAL A 18 -12.80 -1.33 5.13
N ILE A 19 -13.75 -1.70 4.26
CA ILE A 19 -15.18 -1.43 4.47
C ILE A 19 -15.66 -2.07 5.77
N ILE A 20 -15.31 -3.34 6.01
CA ILE A 20 -15.68 -4.03 7.24
C ILE A 20 -15.01 -3.36 8.46
N GLY A 21 -13.71 -3.04 8.38
CA GLY A 21 -12.96 -2.39 9.45
C GLY A 21 -13.62 -1.08 9.88
N ILE A 22 -13.89 -0.19 8.93
CA ILE A 22 -14.53 1.12 9.19
C ILE A 22 -15.98 0.94 9.67
N HIS A 23 -16.73 0.01 9.08
CA HIS A 23 -18.13 -0.22 9.49
C HIS A 23 -18.23 -0.76 10.91
N VAL A 24 -17.35 -1.67 11.30
CA VAL A 24 -17.35 -2.26 12.65
C VAL A 24 -16.81 -1.25 13.67
N SER A 25 -15.77 -0.48 13.31
CA SER A 25 -15.19 0.55 14.21
C SER A 25 -16.17 1.69 14.51
N SER A 26 -17.05 2.01 13.57
CA SER A 26 -18.09 3.06 13.76
C SER A 26 -19.28 2.64 14.62
N LYS A 27 -19.30 1.40 15.11
CA LYS A 27 -20.35 0.91 16.00
C LYS A 27 -20.19 1.52 17.39
N GLU A 28 -21.29 2.03 17.96
CA GLU A 28 -21.34 2.59 19.31
C GLU A 28 -20.93 1.55 20.37
N SER A 29 -20.53 2.04 21.54
CA SER A 29 -20.21 1.19 22.70
C SER A 29 -21.42 0.33 23.11
N ASP A 30 -21.15 -0.93 23.46
CA ASP A 30 -22.13 -1.86 23.96
C ASP A 30 -21.70 -2.43 25.32
N LYS A 31 -22.50 -3.36 25.89
CA LYS A 31 -22.21 -3.94 27.22
C LYS A 31 -20.94 -4.79 27.22
N GLU A 32 -20.55 -5.37 26.09
CA GLU A 32 -19.35 -6.21 25.96
C GLU A 32 -18.13 -5.35 25.65
N HIS A 33 -18.31 -4.20 24.95
CA HIS A 33 -17.27 -3.25 24.58
C HIS A 33 -17.59 -1.85 25.08
N PRO A 34 -17.39 -1.56 26.38
CA PRO A 34 -17.75 -0.26 26.98
C PRO A 34 -16.99 0.94 26.40
N TYR A 35 -15.79 0.71 25.85
CA TYR A 35 -14.93 1.73 25.24
C TYR A 35 -15.15 1.90 23.73
N GLY A 36 -16.17 1.22 23.15
CA GLY A 36 -16.44 1.26 21.72
C GLY A 36 -15.65 0.25 20.91
N HIS A 37 -15.75 0.36 19.59
CA HIS A 37 -15.16 -0.58 18.63
C HIS A 37 -14.06 0.04 17.77
N GLU A 38 -13.65 1.28 18.03
CA GLU A 38 -12.71 2.05 17.22
C GLU A 38 -11.38 1.31 16.95
N ARG A 39 -10.89 0.54 17.92
CA ARG A 39 -9.65 -0.23 17.79
C ARG A 39 -9.71 -1.35 16.75
N LEU A 40 -10.90 -1.79 16.32
CA LEU A 40 -11.04 -2.80 15.28
C LEU A 40 -10.61 -2.27 13.91
N GLU A 41 -10.61 -0.97 13.71
CA GLU A 41 -10.01 -0.35 12.53
C GLU A 41 -8.48 -0.58 12.48
N CYS A 42 -7.79 -0.49 13.60
CA CYS A 42 -6.36 -0.78 13.68
C CYS A 42 -6.05 -2.21 13.27
N VAL A 43 -6.92 -3.18 13.59
CA VAL A 43 -6.78 -4.57 13.16
C VAL A 43 -6.87 -4.66 11.62
N ALA A 44 -7.81 -3.96 10.99
CA ALA A 44 -7.90 -3.92 9.53
C ALA A 44 -6.64 -3.28 8.91
N ALA A 45 -6.13 -2.19 9.49
CA ALA A 45 -4.90 -1.55 9.05
C ALA A 45 -3.68 -2.48 9.15
N ILE A 46 -3.56 -3.25 10.24
CA ILE A 46 -2.50 -4.25 10.42
C ILE A 46 -2.57 -5.33 9.35
N ILE A 47 -3.76 -5.86 9.05
CA ILE A 47 -3.96 -6.87 7.99
C ILE A 47 -3.48 -6.31 6.65
N LEU A 48 -3.88 -5.10 6.30
CA LEU A 48 -3.48 -4.45 5.05
C LEU A 48 -1.98 -4.16 4.99
N ALA A 49 -1.38 -3.70 6.10
CA ALA A 49 0.06 -3.49 6.20
C ALA A 49 0.85 -4.80 5.97
N VAL A 50 0.38 -5.92 6.52
CA VAL A 50 0.99 -7.24 6.30
C VAL A 50 0.87 -7.66 4.83
N ILE A 51 -0.28 -7.48 4.19
CA ILE A 51 -0.48 -7.77 2.76
C ILE A 51 0.48 -6.92 1.93
N LEU A 52 0.58 -5.62 2.21
CA LEU A 52 1.47 -4.69 1.53
C LEU A 52 2.94 -5.09 1.70
N PHE A 53 3.33 -5.51 2.92
CA PHE A 53 4.68 -6.00 3.21
C PHE A 53 5.03 -7.25 2.39
N ILE A 54 4.13 -8.24 2.36
CA ILE A 54 4.31 -9.47 1.58
C ILE A 54 4.44 -9.15 0.08
N THR A 55 3.61 -8.24 -0.42
CA THR A 55 3.67 -7.78 -1.82
C THR A 55 5.02 -7.11 -2.12
N GLY A 56 5.48 -6.20 -1.27
CA GLY A 56 6.77 -5.53 -1.43
C GLY A 56 7.94 -6.51 -1.45
N ILE A 57 7.99 -7.45 -0.51
CA ILE A 57 9.02 -8.50 -0.46
C ILE A 57 8.96 -9.40 -1.69
N SER A 58 7.77 -9.77 -2.18
CA SER A 58 7.59 -10.58 -3.38
C SER A 58 8.20 -9.91 -4.62
N ILE A 59 7.95 -8.60 -4.79
CA ILE A 59 8.55 -7.79 -5.85
C ILE A 59 10.07 -7.79 -5.74
N GLY A 60 10.62 -7.58 -4.53
CA GLY A 60 12.06 -7.59 -4.29
C GLY A 60 12.71 -8.93 -4.61
N ILE A 61 12.12 -10.02 -4.15
CA ILE A 61 12.63 -11.39 -4.45
C ILE A 61 12.62 -11.66 -5.95
N SER A 62 11.54 -11.26 -6.65
CA SER A 62 11.46 -11.42 -8.11
C SER A 62 12.55 -10.64 -8.82
N ALA A 63 12.78 -9.37 -8.42
CA ALA A 63 13.82 -8.52 -8.99
C ALA A 63 15.23 -9.12 -8.78
N VAL A 64 15.53 -9.59 -7.56
CA VAL A 64 16.83 -10.25 -7.26
C VAL A 64 17.01 -11.51 -8.07
N LYS A 65 15.99 -12.35 -8.21
CA LYS A 65 16.03 -13.56 -9.04
C LYS A 65 16.31 -13.23 -10.50
N THR A 66 15.68 -12.20 -11.05
CA THR A 66 15.89 -11.76 -12.44
C THR A 66 17.32 -11.27 -12.64
N ILE A 67 17.87 -10.49 -11.71
CA ILE A 67 19.27 -10.05 -11.77
C ILE A 67 20.23 -11.26 -11.69
N ALA A 68 19.99 -12.18 -10.77
CA ALA A 68 20.86 -13.34 -10.55
C ALA A 68 20.83 -14.33 -11.72
N SER A 69 19.69 -14.51 -12.39
CA SER A 69 19.55 -15.38 -13.55
C SER A 69 20.12 -14.80 -14.84
N GLY A 70 20.29 -13.47 -14.92
CA GLY A 70 20.73 -12.78 -16.15
C GLY A 70 19.78 -12.93 -17.35
N ASN A 71 18.60 -13.50 -17.12
CA ASN A 71 17.65 -13.82 -18.18
C ASN A 71 16.67 -12.65 -18.37
N TYR A 72 17.06 -11.71 -19.22
CA TYR A 72 16.27 -10.51 -19.55
C TYR A 72 15.47 -10.67 -20.86
N ALA A 73 15.44 -11.90 -21.43
CA ALA A 73 14.96 -12.13 -22.81
C ALA A 73 13.44 -12.19 -22.98
N ASP A 74 12.66 -12.32 -21.91
CA ASP A 74 11.20 -12.55 -21.99
C ASP A 74 10.33 -11.28 -21.93
N LEU A 75 10.92 -10.08 -22.06
CA LEU A 75 10.17 -8.83 -22.12
C LEU A 75 9.56 -8.65 -23.51
N ALA A 76 8.36 -9.21 -23.71
CA ALA A 76 7.54 -8.91 -24.89
C ALA A 76 7.35 -7.39 -24.98
N ILE A 77 7.78 -6.79 -26.09
CA ILE A 77 7.66 -5.34 -26.32
C ILE A 77 6.17 -5.00 -26.53
N PRO A 78 5.50 -4.37 -25.56
CA PRO A 78 4.08 -4.04 -25.67
C PRO A 78 3.84 -3.06 -26.81
N GLY A 79 2.72 -3.23 -27.52
CA GLY A 79 2.27 -2.28 -28.53
C GLY A 79 1.93 -0.90 -27.94
N ILE A 80 1.81 0.12 -28.78
CA ILE A 80 1.49 1.50 -28.37
C ILE A 80 0.18 1.55 -27.56
N LEU A 81 -0.82 0.75 -27.93
CA LEU A 81 -2.09 0.68 -27.20
C LEU A 81 -1.93 0.24 -25.75
N ALA A 82 -1.06 -0.76 -25.51
CA ALA A 82 -0.75 -1.23 -24.16
C ALA A 82 -0.03 -0.16 -23.33
N LEU A 83 0.84 0.63 -23.96
CA LEU A 83 1.53 1.75 -23.31
C LEU A 83 0.54 2.86 -22.89
N VAL A 84 -0.39 3.22 -23.75
CA VAL A 84 -1.44 4.22 -23.44
C VAL A 84 -2.33 3.70 -22.29
N ALA A 85 -2.76 2.44 -22.36
CA ALA A 85 -3.55 1.83 -21.29
C ALA A 85 -2.81 1.81 -19.95
N ALA A 86 -1.49 1.52 -19.94
CA ALA A 86 -0.67 1.56 -18.74
C ALA A 86 -0.57 2.97 -18.15
N VAL A 87 -0.37 4.00 -18.97
CA VAL A 87 -0.34 5.40 -18.50
C VAL A 87 -1.67 5.82 -17.88
N ILE A 88 -2.79 5.48 -18.52
CA ILE A 88 -4.14 5.76 -17.97
C ILE A 88 -4.34 5.02 -16.64
N SER A 89 -3.93 3.76 -16.56
CA SER A 89 -4.03 2.97 -15.33
C SER A 89 -3.22 3.59 -14.19
N ILE A 90 -1.98 4.01 -14.45
CA ILE A 90 -1.12 4.68 -13.46
C ILE A 90 -1.78 5.99 -12.99
N ALA A 91 -2.24 6.82 -13.92
CA ALA A 91 -2.89 8.09 -13.57
C ALA A 91 -4.14 7.87 -12.70
N THR A 92 -4.93 6.85 -13.02
CA THR A 92 -6.13 6.49 -12.24
C THR A 92 -5.76 6.02 -10.84
N LYS A 93 -4.77 5.12 -10.71
CA LYS A 93 -4.32 4.61 -9.41
C LYS A 93 -3.70 5.71 -8.55
N GLU A 94 -2.92 6.62 -9.13
CA GLU A 94 -2.34 7.76 -8.40
C GLU A 94 -3.45 8.75 -7.97
N ALA A 95 -4.46 8.99 -8.79
CA ALA A 95 -5.63 9.78 -8.39
C ALA A 95 -6.41 9.13 -7.24
N MET A 96 -6.59 7.80 -7.26
CA MET A 96 -7.20 7.03 -6.17
C MET A 96 -6.38 7.16 -4.89
N PHE A 97 -5.05 7.03 -4.97
CA PHE A 97 -4.17 7.23 -3.82
C PHE A 97 -4.40 8.59 -3.17
N TRP A 98 -4.34 9.67 -3.94
CA TRP A 98 -4.51 11.02 -3.40
C TRP A 98 -5.90 11.24 -2.81
N TYR A 99 -6.94 10.77 -3.48
CA TYR A 99 -8.32 10.85 -2.99
C TYR A 99 -8.48 10.11 -1.67
N THR A 100 -8.03 8.86 -1.60
CA THR A 100 -8.12 8.02 -0.39
C THR A 100 -7.27 8.60 0.73
N LYS A 101 -6.04 9.04 0.45
CA LYS A 101 -5.13 9.64 1.44
C LYS A 101 -5.71 10.89 2.08
N VAL A 102 -6.29 11.81 1.28
CA VAL A 102 -6.89 13.04 1.82
C VAL A 102 -8.06 12.71 2.76
N ASN A 103 -8.90 11.74 2.39
CA ASN A 103 -10.00 11.32 3.26
C ASN A 103 -9.51 10.59 4.50
N ALA A 104 -8.51 9.69 4.38
CA ALA A 104 -7.88 9.00 5.49
C ALA A 104 -7.33 9.98 6.54
N THR A 105 -6.61 11.01 6.09
CA THR A 105 -6.07 12.05 6.98
C THR A 105 -7.18 12.89 7.64
N ARG A 106 -8.30 13.13 6.93
CA ARG A 106 -9.41 13.94 7.48
C ARG A 106 -10.16 13.25 8.62
N ILE A 107 -10.30 11.93 8.54
CA ILE A 107 -11.01 11.13 9.55
C ILE A 107 -10.07 10.34 10.46
N ASP A 108 -8.75 10.58 10.34
CA ASP A 108 -7.68 9.88 11.06
C ASP A 108 -7.79 8.34 11.00
N SER A 109 -8.13 7.81 9.80
CA SER A 109 -8.34 6.39 9.57
C SER A 109 -7.07 5.68 9.15
N ALA A 110 -6.55 4.78 10.00
CA ALA A 110 -5.38 3.96 9.71
C ALA A 110 -5.67 2.92 8.60
N ALA A 111 -6.87 2.33 8.58
CA ALA A 111 -7.27 1.37 7.56
C ALA A 111 -7.36 2.03 6.16
N LEU A 112 -7.94 3.22 6.08
CA LEU A 112 -8.03 3.97 4.83
C LEU A 112 -6.65 4.43 4.35
N MET A 113 -5.75 4.77 5.27
CA MET A 113 -4.36 5.09 4.93
C MET A 113 -3.61 3.88 4.36
N ALA A 114 -3.81 2.69 4.94
CA ALA A 114 -3.24 1.45 4.43
C ALA A 114 -3.74 1.12 3.01
N ASP A 115 -5.04 1.31 2.75
CA ASP A 115 -5.64 1.13 1.41
C ASP A 115 -5.09 2.14 0.38
N ALA A 116 -4.91 3.41 0.78
CA ALA A 116 -4.25 4.40 -0.06
C ALA A 116 -2.85 3.93 -0.48
N TRP A 117 -2.03 3.48 0.45
CA TRP A 117 -0.69 2.98 0.14
C TRP A 117 -0.70 1.71 -0.71
N HIS A 118 -1.73 0.86 -0.58
CA HIS A 118 -1.93 -0.29 -1.47
C HIS A 118 -2.11 0.16 -2.92
N HIS A 119 -3.00 1.12 -3.19
CA HIS A 119 -3.16 1.71 -4.53
C HIS A 119 -1.88 2.35 -5.07
N ARG A 120 -1.10 3.01 -4.20
CA ARG A 120 0.17 3.59 -4.60
C ARG A 120 1.23 2.54 -4.91
N SER A 121 1.28 1.43 -4.16
CA SER A 121 2.15 0.30 -4.45
C SER A 121 1.90 -0.25 -5.86
N ASP A 122 0.64 -0.39 -6.23
CA ASP A 122 0.23 -0.85 -7.55
C ASP A 122 0.59 0.14 -8.67
N ALA A 123 0.42 1.45 -8.42
CA ALA A 123 0.84 2.49 -9.35
C ALA A 123 2.36 2.46 -9.57
N LEU A 124 3.14 2.37 -8.47
CA LEU A 124 4.60 2.29 -8.53
C LEU A 124 5.08 1.04 -9.28
N SER A 125 4.46 -0.12 -9.05
CA SER A 125 4.76 -1.35 -9.78
C SER A 125 4.53 -1.18 -11.28
N SER A 126 3.46 -0.49 -11.68
CA SER A 126 3.17 -0.18 -13.08
C SER A 126 4.17 0.82 -13.67
N VAL A 127 4.62 1.82 -12.90
CA VAL A 127 5.69 2.75 -13.31
C VAL A 127 7.01 2.00 -13.49
N GLY A 128 7.35 1.08 -12.58
CA GLY A 128 8.53 0.22 -12.70
C GLY A 128 8.52 -0.58 -14.00
N ALA A 129 7.40 -1.20 -14.33
CA ALA A 129 7.24 -1.93 -15.57
C ALA A 129 7.44 -1.03 -16.81
N LEU A 130 6.91 0.21 -16.80
CA LEU A 130 7.13 1.17 -17.89
C LEU A 130 8.61 1.56 -18.00
N VAL A 131 9.29 1.83 -16.91
CA VAL A 131 10.73 2.13 -16.88
C VAL A 131 11.53 0.93 -17.40
N GLY A 132 11.16 -0.29 -17.01
CA GLY A 132 11.76 -1.51 -17.49
C GLY A 132 11.63 -1.69 -19.00
N ILE A 133 10.43 -1.47 -19.55
CA ILE A 133 10.18 -1.54 -20.99
C ILE A 133 10.99 -0.47 -21.74
N ALA A 134 11.02 0.76 -21.23
CA ALA A 134 11.81 1.83 -21.82
C ALA A 134 13.31 1.52 -21.78
N GLY A 135 13.82 1.03 -20.65
CA GLY A 135 15.21 0.60 -20.49
C GLY A 135 15.60 -0.53 -21.42
N ALA A 136 14.74 -1.54 -21.56
CA ALA A 136 14.97 -2.65 -22.49
C ALA A 136 15.05 -2.17 -23.95
N ARG A 137 14.21 -1.21 -24.36
CA ARG A 137 14.29 -0.59 -25.71
C ARG A 137 15.57 0.21 -25.94
N LEU A 138 16.15 0.79 -24.89
CA LEU A 138 17.42 1.51 -24.94
C LEU A 138 18.64 0.59 -24.82
N GLY A 139 18.46 -0.73 -24.72
CA GLY A 139 19.53 -1.71 -24.57
C GLY A 139 20.01 -1.95 -23.15
N PHE A 140 19.27 -1.47 -22.14
CA PHE A 140 19.57 -1.66 -20.73
C PHE A 140 18.45 -2.44 -20.00
N PRO A 141 18.31 -3.76 -20.24
CA PRO A 141 17.21 -4.55 -19.66
C PRO A 141 17.25 -4.67 -18.13
N ILE A 142 18.40 -4.40 -17.50
CA ILE A 142 18.56 -4.41 -16.04
C ILE A 142 17.77 -3.30 -15.32
N CYS A 143 17.35 -2.25 -16.04
CA CYS A 143 16.64 -1.11 -15.47
C CYS A 143 15.32 -1.50 -14.78
N ASP A 144 14.60 -2.49 -15.31
CA ASP A 144 13.38 -3.03 -14.72
C ASP A 144 13.61 -3.59 -13.32
N SER A 145 14.63 -4.43 -13.18
CA SER A 145 14.95 -5.07 -11.91
C SER A 145 15.47 -4.06 -10.87
N ILE A 146 16.22 -3.04 -11.29
CA ILE A 146 16.68 -1.96 -10.41
C ILE A 146 15.48 -1.12 -9.95
N ALA A 147 14.59 -0.73 -10.86
CA ALA A 147 13.37 0.00 -10.52
C ALA A 147 12.51 -0.80 -9.53
N SER A 148 12.34 -2.10 -9.76
CA SER A 148 11.59 -2.99 -8.87
C SER A 148 12.21 -3.10 -7.47
N LEU A 149 13.54 -3.10 -7.34
CA LEU A 149 14.21 -3.08 -6.04
C LEU A 149 13.98 -1.77 -5.29
N VAL A 150 14.06 -0.63 -5.99
CA VAL A 150 13.79 0.68 -5.38
C VAL A 150 12.33 0.73 -4.89
N ILE A 151 11.39 0.29 -5.70
CA ILE A 151 9.96 0.22 -5.35
C ILE A 151 9.74 -0.70 -4.15
N CYS A 152 10.39 -1.87 -4.11
CA CYS A 152 10.34 -2.79 -2.96
C CYS A 152 10.70 -2.08 -1.65
N VAL A 153 11.80 -1.31 -1.62
CA VAL A 153 12.23 -0.56 -0.43
C VAL A 153 11.18 0.45 0.02
N PHE A 154 10.60 1.20 -0.93
CA PHE A 154 9.54 2.16 -0.60
C PHE A 154 8.27 1.50 -0.06
N ILE A 155 7.84 0.38 -0.66
CA ILE A 155 6.66 -0.35 -0.22
C ILE A 155 6.87 -0.96 1.18
N VAL A 156 8.03 -1.59 1.42
CA VAL A 156 8.37 -2.18 2.71
C VAL A 156 8.42 -1.12 3.80
N LYS A 157 9.02 0.04 3.51
CA LYS A 157 9.02 1.16 4.46
C LYS A 157 7.61 1.64 4.76
N ALA A 158 6.79 1.89 3.74
CA ALA A 158 5.41 2.35 3.93
C ALA A 158 4.59 1.34 4.75
N SER A 159 4.73 0.04 4.47
CA SER A 159 4.03 -1.01 5.24
C SER A 159 4.47 -1.05 6.70
N TYR A 160 5.75 -0.83 6.97
CA TYR A 160 6.26 -0.76 8.34
C TYR A 160 5.70 0.46 9.08
N ASP A 161 5.70 1.63 8.45
CA ASP A 161 5.19 2.88 9.04
C ASP A 161 3.68 2.73 9.39
N ILE A 162 2.88 2.15 8.47
CA ILE A 162 1.46 1.89 8.70
C ILE A 162 1.24 0.87 9.84
N PHE A 163 2.03 -0.20 9.84
CA PHE A 163 1.95 -1.23 10.87
C PHE A 163 2.25 -0.63 12.26
N HIS A 164 3.31 0.17 12.36
CA HIS A 164 3.71 0.82 13.61
C HIS A 164 2.63 1.78 14.10
N ASP A 165 2.10 2.65 13.24
CA ASP A 165 1.02 3.58 13.58
C ASP A 165 -0.25 2.84 14.06
N ALA A 166 -0.61 1.75 13.38
CA ALA A 166 -1.78 0.95 13.77
C ALA A 166 -1.58 0.23 15.12
N VAL A 167 -0.36 -0.26 15.41
CA VAL A 167 -0.03 -0.87 16.69
C VAL A 167 -0.02 0.17 17.79
N ASP A 168 0.58 1.34 17.59
CA ASP A 168 0.61 2.43 18.56
C ASP A 168 -0.80 2.88 18.94
N LYS A 169 -1.68 3.07 17.97
CA LYS A 169 -3.10 3.37 18.21
C LYS A 169 -3.84 2.23 18.94
N MET A 170 -3.43 0.98 18.74
CA MET A 170 -4.06 -0.16 19.39
C MET A 170 -3.65 -0.31 20.85
N VAL A 171 -2.42 0.08 21.23
CA VAL A 171 -1.86 -0.05 22.59
C VAL A 171 -1.90 1.26 23.40
N ASP A 172 -2.66 2.26 22.98
CA ASP A 172 -2.80 3.56 23.66
C ASP A 172 -1.44 4.26 23.88
N HIS A 173 -0.70 4.49 22.79
CA HIS A 173 0.51 5.29 22.87
C HIS A 173 0.22 6.68 23.44
N SER A 174 1.09 7.19 24.32
CA SER A 174 0.88 8.51 24.95
C SER A 174 0.89 9.62 23.90
N CYS A 175 0.16 10.72 24.18
CA CYS A 175 0.20 11.94 23.35
C CYS A 175 1.63 12.49 23.25
N ASP A 176 1.89 13.29 22.26
CA ASP A 176 3.14 14.04 22.10
C ASP A 176 3.40 14.91 23.33
N GLU A 177 4.70 15.08 23.69
CA GLU A 177 5.12 15.86 24.87
C GLU A 177 4.50 17.28 24.90
N GLY A 178 4.22 17.87 23.72
CA GLY A 178 3.57 19.17 23.60
C GLY A 178 2.12 19.16 24.05
N ASP A 179 1.37 18.14 23.71
CA ASP A 179 -0.03 17.95 24.10
C ASP A 179 -0.15 17.59 25.56
N GLU A 180 0.78 16.77 26.09
CA GLU A 180 0.87 16.44 27.50
C GLU A 180 1.13 17.70 28.36
N GLN A 181 2.02 18.60 27.92
CA GLN A 181 2.26 19.88 28.61
C GLN A 181 1.03 20.77 28.59
N LEU A 182 0.35 20.91 27.45
CA LEU A 182 -0.90 21.66 27.32
C LEU A 182 -1.98 21.12 28.28
N LEU A 183 -2.12 19.80 28.38
CA LEU A 183 -3.06 19.18 29.32
C LEU A 183 -2.68 19.45 30.79
N ARG A 184 -1.38 19.41 31.13
CA ARG A 184 -0.89 19.73 32.49
C ARG A 184 -1.09 21.20 32.85
N ASP A 185 -0.96 22.11 31.89
CA ASP A 185 -1.16 23.55 32.12
C ASP A 185 -2.66 23.92 32.24
N CYS A 186 -3.58 23.05 31.78
CA CYS A 186 -5.02 23.24 31.90
C CYS A 186 -5.61 22.68 33.22
N ILE A 187 -4.86 21.93 34.02
CA ILE A 187 -5.25 21.32 35.30
C ILE A 187 -4.66 22.12 36.45
#